data_c3df28ce51d780332952cba3f72978de
#
_entry.id   c3df28ce51d780332952cba3f72978de
#
_cell.length_a   1.000
_cell.length_b   1.000
_cell.length_c   1.000
_cell.angle_alpha   90.00
_cell.angle_beta   90.00
_cell.angle_gamma   90.00
#
_symmetry.space_group_name_H-M   'P 1'
#
loop_
_entity.id
_entity.type
_entity.pdbx_description
1 polymer ?
#
loop_
_entity_poly.entity_id
_entity_poly.type
_entity_poly.pdbx_seq_one_letter_code
_entity_poly.pdbx_strand_id
1 'polypeptide(L)'
;MSKRIYIILVAAAVAAGCGQKKAERFTALPFPDITLPSMIQSQQDAAEYYAVHYWDKMTDPERAYPSDSLLVSGVRKDDLEQKYANWIGVLDLVDLKTSEKAIKNLYDKALVCEKKDGASNVFETFEELADKYMYNVNSPMRNEEYYLHYAARL
;
A
#
# COMPACT_ATOMS: atom_id res chain seq x y z
N MET A 1 79.43 -21.43 16.18
CA MET A 1 78.24 -21.36 17.07
C MET A 1 77.20 -20.52 16.36
N SER A 2 76.20 -21.15 15.73
CA SER A 2 75.22 -20.48 14.89
C SER A 2 73.89 -20.45 15.61
N LYS A 3 73.45 -19.26 15.97
CA LYS A 3 72.14 -19.06 16.61
C LYS A 3 71.05 -18.88 15.53
N ARG A 4 70.23 -19.89 15.39
CA ARG A 4 69.03 -19.86 14.51
C ARG A 4 67.92 -19.10 15.24
N ILE A 5 67.58 -17.95 14.71
CA ILE A 5 66.42 -17.16 15.16
C ILE A 5 65.19 -17.68 14.38
N TYR A 6 64.24 -18.29 15.11
CA TYR A 6 62.94 -18.65 14.57
C TYR A 6 61.99 -17.42 14.67
N ILE A 7 61.67 -16.88 13.51
CA ILE A 7 60.63 -15.83 13.43
C ILE A 7 59.29 -16.57 13.35
N ILE A 8 58.48 -16.49 14.41
CA ILE A 8 57.12 -16.99 14.43
C ILE A 8 56.24 -15.88 13.86
N LEU A 9 55.72 -16.12 12.62
CA LEU A 9 54.74 -15.28 11.95
C LEU A 9 53.35 -15.62 12.51
N VAL A 10 52.85 -14.76 13.41
CA VAL A 10 51.46 -14.89 13.87
C VAL A 10 50.56 -14.19 12.84
N ALA A 11 49.87 -15.00 12.01
CA ALA A 11 48.86 -14.53 11.13
C ALA A 11 47.58 -14.26 11.93
N ALA A 12 47.28 -13.00 12.22
CA ALA A 12 46.01 -12.58 12.81
C ALA A 12 44.94 -12.64 11.71
N ALA A 13 44.11 -13.67 11.71
CA ALA A 13 42.93 -13.75 10.88
C ALA A 13 41.88 -12.77 11.46
N VAL A 14 41.75 -11.61 10.82
CA VAL A 14 40.62 -10.69 11.07
C VAL A 14 39.42 -11.29 10.40
N ALA A 15 38.59 -12.02 11.15
CA ALA A 15 37.26 -12.43 10.74
C ALA A 15 36.38 -11.17 10.74
N ALA A 16 36.28 -10.51 9.57
CA ALA A 16 35.27 -9.50 9.33
C ALA A 16 33.90 -10.21 9.32
N GLY A 17 33.28 -10.30 10.48
CA GLY A 17 31.92 -10.72 10.62
C GLY A 17 31.01 -9.68 9.96
N CYS A 18 30.64 -9.92 8.69
CA CYS A 18 29.50 -9.26 8.09
C CYS A 18 28.26 -9.68 8.90
N GLY A 19 27.98 -8.94 9.95
CA GLY A 19 26.69 -9.00 10.63
C GLY A 19 25.62 -8.55 9.62
N GLN A 20 25.05 -9.47 8.87
CA GLN A 20 23.80 -9.22 8.19
C GLN A 20 22.78 -8.88 9.25
N LYS A 21 22.48 -7.57 9.40
CA LYS A 21 21.30 -7.13 10.12
C LYS A 21 20.14 -7.89 9.48
N LYS A 22 19.61 -8.90 10.17
CA LYS A 22 18.33 -9.51 9.79
C LYS A 22 17.35 -8.32 9.71
N ALA A 23 16.86 -8.03 8.50
CA ALA A 23 15.79 -7.07 8.34
C ALA A 23 14.66 -7.52 9.29
N GLU A 24 14.28 -6.66 10.21
CA GLU A 24 13.12 -6.90 11.06
C GLU A 24 11.93 -7.08 10.13
N ARG A 25 11.43 -8.31 10.06
CA ARG A 25 10.22 -8.58 9.30
C ARG A 25 9.04 -8.20 10.17
N PHE A 26 8.37 -7.15 9.78
CA PHE A 26 7.13 -6.76 10.43
C PHE A 26 6.05 -7.82 10.20
N THR A 27 5.23 -8.05 11.22
CA THR A 27 4.07 -8.95 11.09
C THR A 27 2.97 -8.21 10.33
N ALA A 28 2.50 -8.82 9.23
CA ALA A 28 1.39 -8.27 8.46
C ALA A 28 0.11 -8.23 9.30
N LEU A 29 -0.63 -7.15 9.15
CA LEU A 29 -1.94 -6.95 9.74
C LEU A 29 -3.02 -7.30 8.70
N PRO A 30 -4.21 -7.74 9.13
CA PRO A 30 -5.33 -7.88 8.23
C PRO A 30 -5.75 -6.50 7.68
N PHE A 31 -6.35 -6.50 6.48
CA PHE A 31 -6.95 -5.30 5.93
C PHE A 31 -8.03 -4.77 6.89
N PRO A 32 -8.05 -3.46 7.17
CA PRO A 32 -8.99 -2.88 8.10
C PRO A 32 -10.37 -2.68 7.46
N ASP A 33 -11.14 -3.75 7.33
CA ASP A 33 -12.48 -3.70 6.71
C ASP A 33 -13.39 -2.67 7.39
N ILE A 34 -14.24 -2.04 6.58
CA ILE A 34 -15.25 -1.12 7.08
C ILE A 34 -16.50 -1.88 7.52
N THR A 35 -17.27 -1.25 8.41
CA THR A 35 -18.56 -1.78 8.86
C THR A 35 -19.66 -0.89 8.33
N LEU A 36 -20.68 -1.49 7.72
CA LEU A 36 -21.87 -0.75 7.30
C LEU A 36 -22.62 -0.21 8.54
N PRO A 37 -23.01 1.08 8.51
CA PRO A 37 -23.95 1.61 9.50
C PRO A 37 -25.27 0.84 9.49
N SER A 38 -25.81 0.56 10.66
CA SER A 38 -27.06 -0.23 10.80
C SER A 38 -28.30 0.40 10.16
N MET A 39 -28.24 1.70 9.87
CA MET A 39 -29.30 2.43 9.18
C MET A 39 -29.36 2.16 7.67
N ILE A 40 -28.30 1.62 7.07
CA ILE A 40 -28.23 1.29 5.64
C ILE A 40 -28.92 -0.06 5.44
N GLN A 41 -30.04 -0.06 4.73
CA GLN A 41 -30.86 -1.25 4.50
C GLN A 41 -30.96 -1.64 3.01
N SER A 42 -30.74 -0.70 2.09
CA SER A 42 -30.77 -1.00 0.67
C SER A 42 -29.41 -1.44 0.14
N GLN A 43 -29.41 -2.30 -0.89
CA GLN A 43 -28.16 -2.70 -1.56
C GLN A 43 -27.49 -1.52 -2.26
N GLN A 44 -28.28 -0.59 -2.80
CA GLN A 44 -27.77 0.61 -3.46
C GLN A 44 -27.04 1.51 -2.46
N ASP A 45 -27.67 1.83 -1.33
CA ASP A 45 -27.04 2.66 -0.30
C ASP A 45 -25.78 1.99 0.28
N ALA A 46 -25.80 0.65 0.37
CA ALA A 46 -24.63 -0.12 0.79
C ALA A 46 -23.50 0.00 -0.21
N ALA A 47 -23.76 -0.13 -1.51
CA ALA A 47 -22.76 0.01 -2.56
C ALA A 47 -22.18 1.43 -2.56
N GLU A 48 -22.99 2.47 -2.46
CA GLU A 48 -22.55 3.86 -2.39
C GLU A 48 -21.69 4.13 -1.15
N TYR A 49 -22.10 3.60 0.01
CA TYR A 49 -21.31 3.71 1.23
C TYR A 49 -19.95 2.99 1.10
N TYR A 50 -19.95 1.75 0.59
CA TYR A 50 -18.72 1.02 0.35
C TYR A 50 -17.82 1.75 -0.65
N ALA A 51 -18.35 2.20 -1.78
CA ALA A 51 -17.58 2.92 -2.78
C ALA A 51 -16.79 4.07 -2.16
N VAL A 52 -17.45 4.91 -1.35
CA VAL A 52 -16.88 6.16 -0.81
C VAL A 52 -15.99 5.91 0.41
N HIS A 53 -16.32 4.93 1.27
CA HIS A 53 -15.72 4.77 2.60
C HIS A 53 -14.79 3.56 2.72
N TYR A 54 -14.66 2.76 1.66
CA TYR A 54 -13.90 1.50 1.68
C TYR A 54 -12.47 1.66 2.20
N TRP A 55 -11.84 2.76 1.85
CA TRP A 55 -10.44 3.03 2.15
C TRP A 55 -10.20 3.88 3.39
N ASP A 56 -11.24 4.37 4.05
CA ASP A 56 -11.13 5.35 5.15
C ASP A 56 -10.18 4.90 6.26
N LYS A 57 -10.27 3.63 6.68
CA LYS A 57 -9.38 3.10 7.72
C LYS A 57 -7.96 2.82 7.23
N MET A 58 -7.79 2.51 5.93
CA MET A 58 -6.48 2.25 5.35
C MET A 58 -5.71 3.55 5.12
N THR A 59 -6.42 4.61 4.74
CA THR A 59 -5.89 5.95 4.49
C THR A 59 -6.05 6.89 5.68
N ASP A 60 -6.19 6.36 6.88
CA ASP A 60 -6.18 7.15 8.10
C ASP A 60 -4.72 7.58 8.40
N PRO A 61 -4.41 8.89 8.40
CA PRO A 61 -3.06 9.37 8.67
C PRO A 61 -2.58 9.09 10.10
N GLU A 62 -3.49 8.77 11.03
CA GLU A 62 -3.11 8.33 12.38
C GLU A 62 -2.76 6.85 12.46
N ARG A 63 -2.97 6.10 11.36
CA ARG A 63 -2.56 4.70 11.26
C ARG A 63 -1.04 4.62 11.04
N ALA A 64 -0.28 4.63 12.13
CA ALA A 64 1.17 4.55 12.11
C ALA A 64 1.62 3.08 12.14
N TYR A 65 1.83 2.48 10.98
CA TYR A 65 2.41 1.14 10.84
C TYR A 65 3.61 1.15 9.90
N PRO A 66 4.58 0.23 10.10
CA PRO A 66 5.72 0.12 9.21
C PRO A 66 5.28 -0.19 7.78
N SER A 67 5.94 0.47 6.83
CA SER A 67 5.90 0.13 5.41
C SER A 67 7.26 -0.43 4.99
N ASP A 68 7.25 -1.38 4.09
CA ASP A 68 8.44 -1.97 3.46
C ASP A 68 8.12 -2.42 2.02
N SER A 69 8.99 -3.19 1.41
CA SER A 69 8.77 -3.69 0.05
C SER A 69 7.55 -4.60 -0.10
N LEU A 70 7.03 -5.16 1.00
CA LEU A 70 5.92 -6.13 1.01
C LEU A 70 4.66 -5.59 1.73
N LEU A 71 4.83 -4.56 2.56
CA LEU A 71 3.78 -4.02 3.42
C LEU A 71 3.57 -2.53 3.15
N VAL A 72 2.32 -2.11 3.15
CA VAL A 72 1.89 -0.72 3.11
C VAL A 72 0.98 -0.47 4.31
N SER A 73 1.39 0.39 5.21
CA SER A 73 0.68 0.64 6.48
C SER A 73 0.31 -0.65 7.21
N GLY A 74 1.24 -1.62 7.22
CA GLY A 74 1.08 -2.92 7.87
C GLY A 74 0.29 -3.96 7.08
N VAL A 75 -0.36 -3.62 5.97
CA VAL A 75 -1.12 -4.54 5.12
C VAL A 75 -0.24 -5.06 3.99
N ARG A 76 -0.34 -6.34 3.65
CA ARG A 76 0.39 -6.93 2.52
C ARG A 76 -0.05 -6.26 1.20
N LYS A 77 0.92 -5.96 0.34
CA LYS A 77 0.63 -5.38 -0.98
C LYS A 77 -0.31 -6.26 -1.81
N ASP A 78 -0.13 -7.59 -1.76
CA ASP A 78 -1.01 -8.55 -2.48
C ASP A 78 -2.47 -8.46 -1.98
N ASP A 79 -2.67 -8.36 -0.66
CA ASP A 79 -4.00 -8.23 -0.08
C ASP A 79 -4.62 -6.88 -0.46
N LEU A 80 -3.82 -5.81 -0.44
CA LEU A 80 -4.24 -4.48 -0.84
C LEU A 80 -4.66 -4.44 -2.32
N GLU A 81 -3.88 -5.07 -3.19
CA GLU A 81 -4.18 -5.19 -4.60
C GLU A 81 -5.51 -5.90 -4.84
N GLN A 82 -5.76 -7.04 -4.17
CA GLN A 82 -7.02 -7.76 -4.28
C GLN A 82 -8.21 -6.89 -3.80
N LYS A 83 -8.02 -6.15 -2.71
CA LYS A 83 -9.03 -5.22 -2.20
C LYS A 83 -9.30 -4.08 -3.18
N TYR A 84 -8.27 -3.60 -3.87
CA TYR A 84 -8.40 -2.55 -4.88
C TYR A 84 -9.20 -3.03 -6.10
N ALA A 85 -8.90 -4.23 -6.62
CA ALA A 85 -9.67 -4.82 -7.71
C ALA A 85 -11.14 -5.01 -7.33
N ASN A 86 -11.42 -5.51 -6.11
CA ASN A 86 -12.79 -5.65 -5.61
C ASN A 86 -13.51 -4.29 -5.50
N TRP A 87 -12.82 -3.25 -5.05
CA TRP A 87 -13.36 -1.89 -4.94
C TRP A 87 -13.71 -1.29 -6.31
N ILE A 88 -12.89 -1.49 -7.35
CA ILE A 88 -13.26 -1.07 -8.71
C ILE A 88 -14.58 -1.73 -9.13
N GLY A 89 -14.77 -3.02 -8.84
CA GLY A 89 -16.05 -3.69 -9.09
C GLY A 89 -17.23 -3.08 -8.34
N VAL A 90 -17.00 -2.46 -7.17
CA VAL A 90 -18.06 -1.71 -6.46
C VAL A 90 -18.34 -0.37 -7.14
N LEU A 91 -17.32 0.30 -7.72
CA LEU A 91 -17.52 1.54 -8.48
C LEU A 91 -18.46 1.35 -9.66
N ASP A 92 -18.45 0.15 -10.28
CA ASP A 92 -19.34 -0.19 -11.41
C ASP A 92 -20.82 -0.39 -10.98
N LEU A 93 -21.10 -0.49 -9.67
CA LEU A 93 -22.44 -0.64 -9.11
C LEU A 93 -23.09 0.67 -8.71
N VAL A 94 -22.37 1.78 -8.76
CA VAL A 94 -22.85 3.10 -8.34
C VAL A 94 -22.87 4.08 -9.52
N ASP A 95 -23.51 5.22 -9.33
CA ASP A 95 -23.52 6.26 -10.36
C ASP A 95 -22.12 6.91 -10.51
N LEU A 96 -21.90 7.54 -11.66
CA LEU A 96 -20.63 8.19 -11.98
C LEU A 96 -20.21 9.25 -10.97
N LYS A 97 -21.14 10.03 -10.46
CA LYS A 97 -20.86 11.08 -9.46
C LYS A 97 -20.36 10.46 -8.15
N THR A 98 -20.93 9.35 -7.76
CA THR A 98 -20.50 8.59 -6.57
C THR A 98 -19.13 7.96 -6.80
N SER A 99 -18.86 7.39 -7.99
CA SER A 99 -17.54 6.85 -8.35
C SER A 99 -16.48 7.95 -8.35
N GLU A 100 -16.75 9.10 -8.97
CA GLU A 100 -15.86 10.27 -8.92
C GLU A 100 -15.53 10.69 -7.47
N LYS A 101 -16.56 10.81 -6.62
CA LYS A 101 -16.38 11.14 -5.22
C LYS A 101 -15.53 10.10 -4.49
N ALA A 102 -15.75 8.83 -4.76
CA ALA A 102 -15.02 7.73 -4.14
C ALA A 102 -13.53 7.76 -4.51
N ILE A 103 -13.22 7.94 -5.80
CA ILE A 103 -11.84 8.03 -6.32
C ILE A 103 -11.15 9.25 -5.70
N LYS A 104 -11.77 10.42 -5.76
CA LYS A 104 -11.21 11.64 -5.15
C LYS A 104 -10.96 11.47 -3.65
N ASN A 105 -11.89 10.87 -2.90
CA ASN A 105 -11.74 10.63 -1.47
C ASN A 105 -10.52 9.73 -1.16
N LEU A 106 -10.34 8.64 -1.92
CA LEU A 106 -9.20 7.75 -1.77
C LEU A 106 -7.88 8.52 -1.96
N TYR A 107 -7.70 9.17 -3.11
CA TYR A 107 -6.42 9.78 -3.46
C TYR A 107 -6.09 11.03 -2.65
N ASP A 108 -7.09 11.84 -2.29
CA ASP A 108 -6.89 12.98 -1.40
C ASP A 108 -6.41 12.52 -0.01
N LYS A 109 -6.99 11.44 0.53
CA LYS A 109 -6.57 10.86 1.82
C LYS A 109 -5.21 10.17 1.74
N ALA A 110 -4.94 9.42 0.67
CA ALA A 110 -3.64 8.81 0.44
C ALA A 110 -2.53 9.88 0.37
N LEU A 111 -2.79 11.00 -0.29
CA LEU A 111 -1.86 12.13 -0.35
C LEU A 111 -1.63 12.78 1.03
N VAL A 112 -2.65 12.81 1.89
CA VAL A 112 -2.47 13.28 3.28
C VAL A 112 -1.57 12.34 4.07
N CYS A 113 -1.70 11.02 3.89
CA CYS A 113 -0.80 10.04 4.51
C CYS A 113 0.65 10.26 4.06
N GLU A 114 0.87 10.44 2.76
CA GLU A 114 2.19 10.68 2.18
C GLU A 114 2.84 11.97 2.70
N LYS A 115 2.07 13.06 2.79
CA LYS A 115 2.54 14.34 3.33
C LYS A 115 2.89 14.26 4.82
N LYS A 116 2.21 13.41 5.56
CA LYS A 116 2.49 13.20 7.00
C LYS A 116 3.72 12.31 7.21
N ASP A 117 3.86 11.28 6.40
CA ASP A 117 4.97 10.33 6.44
C ASP A 117 5.31 9.87 5.01
N GLY A 118 6.36 10.45 4.42
CA GLY A 118 6.85 10.12 3.08
C GLY A 118 7.37 8.67 2.94
N ALA A 119 7.55 7.95 4.05
CA ALA A 119 7.88 6.53 4.03
C ALA A 119 6.65 5.62 4.11
N SER A 120 5.44 6.18 4.12
CA SER A 120 4.19 5.40 4.20
C SER A 120 3.94 4.53 2.98
N ASN A 121 4.41 4.96 1.80
CA ASN A 121 4.19 4.33 0.49
C ASN A 121 2.70 4.13 0.14
N VAL A 122 1.80 4.85 0.82
CA VAL A 122 0.35 4.69 0.62
C VAL A 122 -0.05 5.28 -0.72
N PHE A 123 0.33 6.53 -0.99
CA PHE A 123 -0.03 7.21 -2.24
C PHE A 123 0.61 6.51 -3.44
N GLU A 124 1.92 6.27 -3.41
CA GLU A 124 2.67 5.56 -4.46
C GLU A 124 2.04 4.20 -4.79
N THR A 125 1.63 3.43 -3.77
CA THR A 125 0.98 2.13 -4.00
C THR A 125 -0.36 2.28 -4.71
N PHE A 126 -1.19 3.23 -4.32
CA PHE A 126 -2.47 3.45 -5.00
C PHE A 126 -2.30 4.02 -6.42
N GLU A 127 -1.25 4.80 -6.67
CA GLU A 127 -0.86 5.25 -8.00
C GLU A 127 -0.50 4.07 -8.91
N GLU A 128 0.38 3.16 -8.44
CA GLU A 128 0.71 1.93 -9.17
C GLU A 128 -0.52 1.08 -9.48
N LEU A 129 -1.48 0.99 -8.54
CA LEU A 129 -2.73 0.24 -8.72
C LEU A 129 -3.68 0.93 -9.71
N ALA A 130 -3.76 2.27 -9.73
CA ALA A 130 -4.53 2.99 -10.74
C ALA A 130 -4.00 2.72 -12.14
N ASP A 131 -2.68 2.84 -12.34
CA ASP A 131 -2.05 2.55 -13.61
C ASP A 131 -2.28 1.10 -14.05
N LYS A 132 -2.12 0.15 -13.14
CA LYS A 132 -2.28 -1.27 -13.41
C LYS A 132 -3.71 -1.64 -13.80
N TYR A 133 -4.71 -1.13 -13.08
CA TYR A 133 -6.10 -1.55 -13.23
C TYR A 133 -6.93 -0.64 -14.11
N MET A 134 -6.81 0.68 -13.97
CA MET A 134 -7.67 1.63 -14.67
C MET A 134 -7.12 2.10 -16.03
N TYR A 135 -5.77 2.12 -16.18
CA TYR A 135 -5.13 2.65 -17.38
C TYR A 135 -4.55 1.58 -18.31
N ASN A 136 -3.95 0.51 -17.78
CA ASN A 136 -3.26 -0.50 -18.58
C ASN A 136 -4.19 -1.11 -19.64
N VAL A 137 -3.72 -1.09 -20.90
CA VAL A 137 -4.51 -1.58 -22.06
C VAL A 137 -4.90 -3.06 -21.98
N ASN A 138 -4.17 -3.85 -21.19
CA ASN A 138 -4.44 -5.27 -20.97
C ASN A 138 -5.31 -5.52 -19.73
N SER A 139 -5.70 -4.49 -19.00
CA SER A 139 -6.55 -4.64 -17.82
C SER A 139 -8.01 -4.87 -18.25
N PRO A 140 -8.67 -5.92 -17.76
CA PRO A 140 -10.10 -6.11 -17.98
C PRO A 140 -10.97 -5.08 -17.25
N MET A 141 -10.37 -4.33 -16.30
CA MET A 141 -11.01 -3.28 -15.51
C MET A 141 -10.61 -1.87 -15.99
N ARG A 142 -10.01 -1.78 -17.19
CA ARG A 142 -9.63 -0.47 -17.75
C ARG A 142 -10.84 0.43 -17.86
N ASN A 143 -10.74 1.62 -17.25
CA ASN A 143 -11.77 2.64 -17.29
C ASN A 143 -11.10 4.02 -17.30
N GLU A 144 -11.08 4.64 -18.48
CA GLU A 144 -10.40 5.92 -18.69
C GLU A 144 -11.05 7.05 -17.88
N GLU A 145 -12.36 6.98 -17.64
CA GLU A 145 -13.07 7.97 -16.84
C GLU A 145 -12.66 7.92 -15.37
N TYR A 146 -12.58 6.70 -14.80
CA TYR A 146 -12.03 6.53 -13.44
C TYR A 146 -10.58 7.00 -13.34
N TYR A 147 -9.78 6.67 -14.36
CA TYR A 147 -8.38 7.10 -14.40
C TYR A 147 -8.24 8.62 -14.48
N LEU A 148 -9.09 9.32 -15.24
CA LEU A 148 -9.09 10.78 -15.32
C LEU A 148 -9.40 11.43 -13.97
N HIS A 149 -10.32 10.86 -13.19
CA HIS A 149 -10.61 11.37 -11.84
C HIS A 149 -9.44 11.19 -10.88
N TYR A 150 -8.68 10.12 -11.02
CA TYR A 150 -7.41 9.94 -10.32
C TYR A 150 -6.35 10.94 -10.83
N ALA A 151 -6.09 10.98 -12.13
CA ALA A 151 -5.04 11.81 -12.72
C ALA A 151 -5.24 13.32 -12.44
N ALA A 152 -6.47 13.77 -12.25
CA ALA A 152 -6.79 15.13 -11.84
C ALA A 152 -6.34 15.46 -10.40
N ARG A 153 -5.80 14.50 -9.64
CA ARG A 153 -5.28 14.67 -8.27
C ARG A 153 -3.75 14.77 -8.21
N LEU A 154 -3.07 14.45 -9.31
CA LEU A 154 -1.61 14.60 -9.47
C LEU A 154 -1.23 16.06 -9.67
#